data_dd5680df07c6d644e412351a16e28ebc
#
_entry.id   dd5680df07c6d644e412351a16e28ebc
#
_cell.length_a   1.000
_cell.length_b   1.000
_cell.length_c   1.000
_cell.angle_alpha   90.00
_cell.angle_beta   90.00
_cell.angle_gamma   90.00
#
_symmetry.space_group_name_H-M   'P 1'
#
loop_
_entity.id
_entity.type
_entity.pdbx_description
1 polymer ?
#
loop_
_entity_poly.entity_id
_entity_poly.type
_entity_poly.pdbx_seq_one_letter_code
_entity_poly.pdbx_strand_id
1 'polypeptide(L)'
;MVKVITYGTYDLLHYGHIKLLERAKALGDYLIVGVTADDFDKTRGKINVQQSLMERIEAVRATGLADKIIVEEYEGQKIDDIRRYGVDIFTVGSDWVGKFDYLNDYCKVVYLPRTEGISSSEIRAEKRKIRLGLVGEDPLLLKHLNESVFVNGVEVTAIYSENAEILKEVDGSIENCKTFESLLGKCDAVYLVSVPQQHEEQIRKAIDAGKHVLAESPIATNPEIVRELFESARQHQVILMESIKTAYATAYDRLLLLIKSGKIGQVVSIDSVCTSLREKAPTLEEQNHVWSGFEAWMPTALLPIYQLLGTNDCTEQFVSSFYDQQHHYDRFTQMNLIYPNAVATARVGMGVKAEGQLIISGTKGYVYVPAPWWKTDYFEVRFENQTDNKRYFYQLEGEGIRYEIAAFIRAINSVVNVSSIEEDV
;
A
#
# COMPACT_ATOMS: atom_id res chain seq x y z
N MET A 1 5.12 40.80 -15.73
CA MET A 1 4.23 39.89 -14.92
C MET A 1 5.11 38.90 -14.22
N VAL A 2 5.26 39.06 -12.90
CA VAL A 2 6.07 38.16 -12.06
C VAL A 2 5.28 36.88 -11.78
N LYS A 3 5.80 35.74 -12.20
CA LYS A 3 5.17 34.42 -11.99
C LYS A 3 5.78 33.73 -10.81
N VAL A 4 4.92 33.29 -9.90
CA VAL A 4 5.27 32.57 -8.68
C VAL A 4 4.76 31.14 -8.77
N ILE A 5 5.55 30.16 -8.31
CA ILE A 5 5.12 28.77 -8.19
C ILE A 5 5.33 28.26 -6.76
N THR A 6 4.37 27.49 -6.26
CA THR A 6 4.45 26.81 -4.98
C THR A 6 3.90 25.39 -5.11
N TYR A 7 4.37 24.47 -4.25
CA TYR A 7 3.94 23.08 -4.25
C TYR A 7 3.52 22.63 -2.85
N GLY A 8 2.55 21.75 -2.79
CA GLY A 8 2.12 21.15 -1.55
C GLY A 8 1.12 20.04 -1.74
N THR A 9 0.95 19.22 -0.71
CA THR A 9 -0.07 18.18 -0.68
C THR A 9 -1.47 18.77 -0.57
N TYR A 10 -1.63 19.84 0.21
CA TYR A 10 -2.90 20.55 0.50
C TYR A 10 -4.01 19.65 1.04
N ASP A 11 -3.63 18.56 1.72
CA ASP A 11 -4.56 17.65 2.38
C ASP A 11 -5.26 18.33 3.54
N LEU A 12 -6.59 18.17 3.64
CA LEU A 12 -7.41 18.87 4.63
C LEU A 12 -7.09 20.37 4.65
N LEU A 13 -7.29 21.04 3.51
CA LEU A 13 -6.93 22.45 3.34
C LEU A 13 -7.40 23.28 4.54
N HIS A 14 -6.45 23.89 5.24
CA HIS A 14 -6.68 24.63 6.48
C HIS A 14 -6.10 26.04 6.40
N TYR A 15 -6.38 26.85 7.42
CA TYR A 15 -5.94 28.24 7.52
C TYR A 15 -4.44 28.44 7.24
N GLY A 16 -3.57 27.56 7.71
CA GLY A 16 -2.13 27.59 7.44
C GLY A 16 -1.79 27.48 5.96
N HIS A 17 -2.49 26.60 5.20
CA HIS A 17 -2.34 26.49 3.76
C HIS A 17 -2.83 27.76 3.05
N ILE A 18 -3.99 28.31 3.45
CA ILE A 18 -4.53 29.51 2.87
C ILE A 18 -3.55 30.69 3.06
N LYS A 19 -2.99 30.84 4.26
CA LYS A 19 -1.99 31.88 4.55
C LYS A 19 -0.69 31.70 3.75
N LEU A 20 -0.27 30.47 3.49
CA LEU A 20 0.85 30.19 2.59
C LEU A 20 0.54 30.66 1.16
N LEU A 21 -0.64 30.32 0.65
CA LEU A 21 -1.08 30.72 -0.69
C LEU A 21 -1.24 32.23 -0.82
N GLU A 22 -1.81 32.92 0.18
CA GLU A 22 -1.91 34.39 0.22
C GLU A 22 -0.52 35.05 0.13
N ARG A 23 0.44 34.57 0.95
CA ARG A 23 1.81 35.06 0.96
C ARG A 23 2.53 34.78 -0.35
N ALA A 24 2.32 33.59 -0.91
CA ALA A 24 2.86 33.22 -2.22
C ALA A 24 2.30 34.13 -3.34
N LYS A 25 0.99 34.40 -3.32
CA LYS A 25 0.33 35.30 -4.28
C LYS A 25 0.86 36.72 -4.17
N ALA A 26 1.17 37.20 -2.96
CA ALA A 26 1.72 38.52 -2.71
C ALA A 26 3.15 38.72 -3.25
N LEU A 27 3.85 37.66 -3.64
CA LEU A 27 5.20 37.73 -4.23
C LEU A 27 5.20 38.10 -5.72
N GLY A 28 4.05 38.03 -6.40
CA GLY A 28 3.98 38.28 -7.84
C GLY A 28 2.56 38.45 -8.36
N ASP A 29 2.48 38.56 -9.68
CA ASP A 29 1.22 38.87 -10.40
C ASP A 29 0.42 37.58 -10.71
N TYR A 30 1.10 36.43 -10.85
CA TYR A 30 0.51 35.17 -11.29
C TYR A 30 1.01 34.02 -10.45
N LEU A 31 0.11 33.32 -9.75
CA LEU A 31 0.43 32.21 -8.87
C LEU A 31 0.06 30.86 -9.52
N ILE A 32 1.06 30.00 -9.67
CA ILE A 32 0.92 28.60 -10.05
C ILE A 32 1.00 27.75 -8.78
N VAL A 33 0.00 26.88 -8.57
CA VAL A 33 -0.03 25.97 -7.41
C VAL A 33 0.07 24.53 -7.92
N GLY A 34 1.15 23.86 -7.55
CA GLY A 34 1.34 22.43 -7.79
C GLY A 34 0.75 21.62 -6.64
N VAL A 35 -0.28 20.81 -6.93
CA VAL A 35 -0.85 19.85 -5.96
C VAL A 35 -0.16 18.51 -6.16
N THR A 36 0.46 18.00 -5.11
CA THR A 36 1.25 16.76 -5.18
C THR A 36 0.32 15.55 -5.35
N ALA A 37 0.60 14.69 -6.35
CA ALA A 37 -0.16 13.47 -6.60
C ALA A 37 -0.01 12.48 -5.44
N ASP A 38 -1.04 11.66 -5.19
CA ASP A 38 -1.08 10.71 -4.07
C ASP A 38 0.10 9.74 -4.10
N ASP A 39 0.44 9.25 -5.29
CA ASP A 39 1.54 8.32 -5.46
C ASP A 39 2.91 8.97 -5.22
N PHE A 40 3.07 10.23 -5.60
CA PHE A 40 4.30 10.97 -5.36
C PHE A 40 4.45 11.38 -3.89
N ASP A 41 3.36 11.70 -3.20
CA ASP A 41 3.35 11.92 -1.75
C ASP A 41 3.75 10.65 -0.98
N LYS A 42 3.31 9.46 -1.42
CA LYS A 42 3.74 8.17 -0.86
C LYS A 42 5.25 7.99 -0.95
N THR A 43 5.87 8.28 -2.08
CA THR A 43 7.34 8.16 -2.25
C THR A 43 8.12 9.11 -1.35
N ARG A 44 7.49 10.18 -0.86
CA ARG A 44 8.05 11.18 0.05
C ARG A 44 7.71 10.92 1.52
N GLY A 45 7.17 9.75 1.86
CA GLY A 45 6.84 9.35 3.22
C GLY A 45 5.51 9.91 3.77
N LYS A 46 4.68 10.56 2.93
CA LYS A 46 3.35 11.02 3.30
C LYS A 46 2.29 10.00 2.86
N ILE A 47 2.13 8.96 3.63
CA ILE A 47 1.34 7.79 3.24
C ILE A 47 -0.17 7.98 3.44
N ASN A 48 -0.60 9.03 4.14
CA ASN A 48 -1.97 9.23 4.62
C ASN A 48 -2.56 10.55 4.23
N VAL A 49 -2.56 10.83 2.95
CA VAL A 49 -3.41 11.86 2.40
C VAL A 49 -4.86 11.38 2.53
N GLN A 50 -5.71 12.11 3.23
CA GLN A 50 -7.09 11.72 3.51
C GLN A 50 -8.05 12.07 2.37
N GLN A 51 -7.75 13.15 1.65
CA GLN A 51 -8.54 13.60 0.51
C GLN A 51 -7.91 13.15 -0.80
N SER A 52 -8.72 12.72 -1.74
CA SER A 52 -8.27 12.40 -3.09
C SER A 52 -7.59 13.61 -3.76
N LEU A 53 -6.74 13.36 -4.74
CA LEU A 53 -6.10 14.44 -5.51
C LEU A 53 -7.13 15.45 -6.05
N MET A 54 -8.28 14.98 -6.54
CA MET A 54 -9.32 15.85 -7.08
C MET A 54 -9.96 16.74 -6.01
N GLU A 55 -10.27 16.19 -4.83
CA GLU A 55 -10.79 16.99 -3.71
C GLU A 55 -9.80 18.06 -3.26
N ARG A 56 -8.51 17.75 -3.24
CA ARG A 56 -7.45 18.71 -2.88
C ARG A 56 -7.28 19.80 -3.95
N ILE A 57 -7.37 19.45 -5.23
CA ILE A 57 -7.38 20.40 -6.33
C ILE A 57 -8.59 21.35 -6.23
N GLU A 58 -9.79 20.81 -5.97
CA GLU A 58 -10.99 21.63 -5.82
C GLU A 58 -10.91 22.53 -4.57
N ALA A 59 -10.37 22.04 -3.46
CA ALA A 59 -10.15 22.85 -2.26
C ALA A 59 -9.19 24.03 -2.54
N VAL A 60 -8.08 23.78 -3.25
CA VAL A 60 -7.17 24.87 -3.69
C VAL A 60 -7.87 25.82 -4.63
N ARG A 61 -8.65 25.34 -5.61
CA ARG A 61 -9.43 26.16 -6.56
C ARG A 61 -10.43 27.06 -5.85
N ALA A 62 -11.12 26.51 -4.85
CA ALA A 62 -12.11 27.23 -4.05
C ALA A 62 -11.52 28.40 -3.26
N THR A 63 -10.21 28.43 -3.01
CA THR A 63 -9.57 29.60 -2.36
C THR A 63 -9.55 30.85 -3.24
N GLY A 64 -9.65 30.70 -4.58
CA GLY A 64 -9.53 31.79 -5.54
C GLY A 64 -8.13 32.42 -5.62
N LEU A 65 -7.12 31.86 -4.94
CA LEU A 65 -5.77 32.44 -4.88
C LEU A 65 -4.87 31.96 -6.04
N ALA A 66 -5.09 30.75 -6.56
CA ALA A 66 -4.31 30.17 -7.64
C ALA A 66 -4.83 30.64 -9.02
N ASP A 67 -3.97 31.25 -9.83
CA ASP A 67 -4.28 31.56 -11.23
C ASP A 67 -4.18 30.31 -12.11
N LYS A 68 -3.32 29.36 -11.71
CA LYS A 68 -3.16 28.07 -12.38
C LYS A 68 -2.90 26.98 -11.35
N ILE A 69 -3.53 25.83 -11.55
CA ILE A 69 -3.28 24.62 -10.75
C ILE A 69 -2.67 23.57 -11.68
N ILE A 70 -1.62 22.92 -11.21
CA ILE A 70 -0.93 21.81 -11.87
C ILE A 70 -0.80 20.63 -10.90
N VAL A 71 -0.52 19.45 -11.41
CA VAL A 71 -0.26 18.25 -10.60
C VAL A 71 1.23 18.00 -10.56
N GLU A 72 1.78 17.75 -9.37
CA GLU A 72 3.16 17.29 -9.18
C GLU A 72 3.18 15.77 -9.15
N GLU A 73 3.85 15.12 -10.10
CA GLU A 73 3.80 13.67 -10.30
C GLU A 73 5.17 12.98 -10.18
N TYR A 74 6.29 13.71 -10.32
CA TYR A 74 7.62 13.08 -10.35
C TYR A 74 8.72 13.96 -9.76
N GLU A 75 9.81 13.31 -9.33
CA GLU A 75 11.00 14.00 -8.84
C GLU A 75 11.69 14.78 -9.97
N GLY A 76 12.07 16.03 -9.70
CA GLY A 76 12.64 16.92 -10.70
C GLY A 76 11.63 17.76 -11.48
N GLN A 77 10.34 17.50 -11.39
CA GLN A 77 9.29 18.27 -12.09
C GLN A 77 9.37 19.77 -11.83
N LYS A 78 9.82 20.18 -10.66
CA LYS A 78 9.95 21.62 -10.32
C LYS A 78 10.85 22.37 -11.30
N ILE A 79 11.94 21.78 -11.76
CA ILE A 79 12.83 22.39 -12.76
C ILE A 79 12.12 22.47 -14.11
N ASP A 80 11.44 21.40 -14.50
CA ASP A 80 10.70 21.35 -15.77
C ASP A 80 9.58 22.39 -15.81
N ASP A 81 8.84 22.53 -14.72
CA ASP A 81 7.75 23.51 -14.60
C ASP A 81 8.26 24.95 -14.53
N ILE A 82 9.36 25.22 -13.81
CA ILE A 82 9.99 26.54 -13.79
C ILE A 82 10.36 26.97 -15.23
N ARG A 83 10.99 26.08 -15.98
CA ARG A 83 11.35 26.34 -17.38
C ARG A 83 10.13 26.49 -18.29
N ARG A 84 9.17 25.55 -18.17
CA ARG A 84 7.97 25.47 -19.01
C ARG A 84 7.08 26.70 -18.89
N TYR A 85 6.92 27.19 -17.66
CA TYR A 85 6.02 28.34 -17.39
C TYR A 85 6.75 29.67 -17.29
N GLY A 86 8.08 29.66 -17.34
CA GLY A 86 8.90 30.87 -17.19
C GLY A 86 8.66 31.50 -15.81
N VAL A 87 8.90 30.71 -14.75
CA VAL A 87 8.67 31.12 -13.36
C VAL A 87 9.81 31.99 -12.87
N ASP A 88 9.49 33.11 -12.22
CA ASP A 88 10.45 34.04 -11.63
C ASP A 88 10.77 33.69 -10.18
N ILE A 89 9.78 33.19 -9.42
CA ILE A 89 9.92 32.89 -7.99
C ILE A 89 9.34 31.51 -7.66
N PHE A 90 10.16 30.65 -7.09
CA PHE A 90 9.73 29.43 -6.41
C PHE A 90 9.58 29.72 -4.92
N THR A 91 8.47 29.29 -4.30
CA THR A 91 8.25 29.51 -2.87
C THR A 91 7.63 28.31 -2.16
N VAL A 92 8.05 28.08 -0.91
CA VAL A 92 7.54 27.06 0.00
C VAL A 92 7.63 27.54 1.45
N GLY A 93 7.05 26.80 2.39
CA GLY A 93 7.17 27.09 3.81
C GLY A 93 8.60 26.99 4.35
N SER A 94 8.88 27.66 5.45
CA SER A 94 10.19 27.69 6.13
C SER A 94 10.65 26.33 6.65
N ASP A 95 9.76 25.35 6.78
CA ASP A 95 10.10 23.96 7.15
C ASP A 95 11.06 23.29 6.13
N TRP A 96 11.17 23.88 4.94
CA TRP A 96 11.97 23.39 3.82
C TRP A 96 13.23 24.22 3.53
N VAL A 97 13.62 25.14 4.44
CA VAL A 97 14.81 25.99 4.26
C VAL A 97 16.04 25.14 3.89
N GLY A 98 16.71 25.56 2.83
CA GLY A 98 17.90 24.90 2.30
C GLY A 98 17.66 23.72 1.36
N LYS A 99 16.48 23.07 1.42
CA LYS A 99 16.22 21.86 0.63
C LYS A 99 15.97 22.14 -0.86
N PHE A 100 15.60 23.36 -1.20
CA PHE A 100 15.30 23.78 -2.58
C PHE A 100 16.27 24.83 -3.12
N ASP A 101 17.40 25.04 -2.44
CA ASP A 101 18.39 26.06 -2.86
C ASP A 101 19.01 25.77 -4.23
N TYR A 102 19.01 24.51 -4.66
CA TYR A 102 19.42 24.12 -6.01
C TYR A 102 18.54 24.73 -7.14
N LEU A 103 17.34 25.20 -6.82
CA LEU A 103 16.47 25.88 -7.76
C LEU A 103 16.89 27.33 -8.01
N ASN A 104 17.82 27.92 -7.21
CA ASN A 104 18.36 29.26 -7.45
C ASN A 104 19.11 29.39 -8.79
N ASP A 105 19.53 28.27 -9.39
CA ASP A 105 20.09 28.25 -10.74
C ASP A 105 19.04 28.52 -11.84
N TYR A 106 17.73 28.44 -11.49
CA TYR A 106 16.62 28.54 -12.45
C TYR A 106 15.67 29.71 -12.16
N CYS A 107 15.43 30.03 -10.89
CA CYS A 107 14.55 31.13 -10.47
C CYS A 107 14.90 31.54 -9.02
N LYS A 108 14.34 32.65 -8.55
CA LYS A 108 14.52 33.07 -7.16
C LYS A 108 13.77 32.14 -6.20
N VAL A 109 14.48 31.60 -5.19
CA VAL A 109 13.87 30.78 -4.12
C VAL A 109 13.53 31.65 -2.91
N VAL A 110 12.29 31.55 -2.42
CA VAL A 110 11.80 32.30 -1.25
C VAL A 110 11.14 31.32 -0.28
N TYR A 111 11.60 31.30 0.98
CA TYR A 111 11.01 30.52 2.04
C TYR A 111 10.08 31.40 2.87
N LEU A 112 8.81 31.02 2.93
CA LEU A 112 7.77 31.78 3.66
C LEU A 112 7.71 31.35 5.13
N PRO A 113 7.55 32.27 6.07
CA PRO A 113 7.45 31.94 7.49
C PRO A 113 6.22 31.07 7.75
N ARG A 114 6.36 30.14 8.72
CA ARG A 114 5.26 29.27 9.14
C ARG A 114 4.14 30.09 9.81
N THR A 115 2.90 29.69 9.61
CA THR A 115 1.76 30.19 10.36
C THR A 115 1.63 29.37 11.63
N GLU A 116 1.75 29.98 12.80
CA GLU A 116 1.64 29.31 14.09
C GLU A 116 0.19 28.87 14.37
N GLY A 117 0.05 27.76 15.10
CA GLY A 117 -1.20 27.33 15.73
C GLY A 117 -2.08 26.39 14.95
N ILE A 118 -1.75 25.98 13.70
CA ILE A 118 -2.53 24.97 12.97
C ILE A 118 -1.64 24.18 12.00
N SER A 119 -1.68 22.85 12.12
CA SER A 119 -1.06 21.95 11.16
C SER A 119 -2.05 20.88 10.72
N SER A 120 -1.87 20.33 9.50
CA SER A 120 -2.65 19.17 9.04
C SER A 120 -2.50 17.97 9.98
N SER A 121 -1.38 17.89 10.72
CA SER A 121 -1.14 16.86 11.72
C SER A 121 -2.01 17.06 12.97
N GLU A 122 -2.25 18.30 13.42
CA GLU A 122 -3.14 18.60 14.55
C GLU A 122 -4.60 18.33 14.18
N ILE A 123 -5.04 18.74 12.99
CA ILE A 123 -6.40 18.44 12.50
C ILE A 123 -6.61 16.93 12.35
N ARG A 124 -5.59 16.18 11.91
CA ARG A 124 -5.64 14.71 11.85
C ARG A 124 -5.66 14.07 13.22
N ALA A 125 -5.00 14.65 14.23
CA ALA A 125 -5.01 14.16 15.60
C ALA A 125 -6.38 14.34 16.28
N GLU A 126 -7.19 15.31 15.86
CA GLU A 126 -8.56 15.52 16.35
C GLU A 126 -9.59 14.54 15.75
N LYS A 127 -9.27 13.88 14.60
CA LYS A 127 -10.14 12.86 14.03
C LYS A 127 -10.03 11.56 14.82
N ARG A 128 -11.18 10.88 14.99
CA ARG A 128 -11.26 9.56 15.62
C ARG A 128 -10.24 8.61 14.98
N LYS A 129 -9.32 8.08 15.78
CA LYS A 129 -8.41 7.02 15.37
C LYS A 129 -9.11 5.68 15.44
N ILE A 130 -8.87 4.84 14.43
CA ILE A 130 -9.25 3.43 14.47
C ILE A 130 -8.36 2.71 15.49
N ARG A 131 -8.96 2.14 16.50
CA ARG A 131 -8.27 1.32 17.49
C ARG A 131 -7.99 -0.05 16.89
N LEU A 132 -6.71 -0.38 16.72
CA LEU A 132 -6.27 -1.65 16.13
C LEU A 132 -5.83 -2.62 17.22
N GLY A 133 -6.40 -3.83 17.21
CA GLY A 133 -5.95 -4.97 17.99
C GLY A 133 -5.01 -5.86 17.17
N LEU A 134 -3.92 -6.32 17.76
CA LEU A 134 -2.97 -7.25 17.13
C LEU A 134 -3.17 -8.65 17.68
N VAL A 135 -3.23 -9.67 16.81
CA VAL A 135 -3.54 -11.05 17.20
C VAL A 135 -2.62 -12.06 16.51
N GLY A 136 -1.98 -12.94 17.26
CA GLY A 136 -1.19 -14.07 16.74
C GLY A 136 0.14 -14.28 17.44
N GLU A 137 0.91 -15.24 16.90
CA GLU A 137 2.16 -15.75 17.49
C GLU A 137 3.41 -15.44 16.66
N ASP A 138 3.22 -14.86 15.46
CA ASP A 138 4.31 -14.55 14.53
C ASP A 138 4.95 -13.20 14.86
N PRO A 139 6.31 -13.09 14.83
CA PRO A 139 7.03 -11.82 15.00
C PRO A 139 6.63 -10.71 14.00
N LEU A 140 5.87 -11.04 12.96
CA LEU A 140 5.28 -10.07 12.04
C LEU A 140 4.37 -9.07 12.77
N LEU A 141 3.76 -9.44 13.90
CA LEU A 141 3.02 -8.52 14.78
C LEU A 141 3.85 -7.31 15.20
N LEU A 142 5.12 -7.52 15.58
CA LEU A 142 6.01 -6.42 15.98
C LEU A 142 6.33 -5.48 14.82
N LYS A 143 6.42 -6.03 13.59
CA LYS A 143 6.59 -5.19 12.40
C LYS A 143 5.34 -4.33 12.15
N HIS A 144 4.14 -4.89 12.28
CA HIS A 144 2.88 -4.14 12.15
C HIS A 144 2.75 -3.08 13.26
N LEU A 145 3.11 -3.41 14.50
CA LEU A 145 3.16 -2.46 15.59
C LEU A 145 4.07 -1.27 15.26
N ASN A 146 5.31 -1.55 14.85
CA ASN A 146 6.31 -0.53 14.53
C ASN A 146 5.92 0.32 13.32
N GLU A 147 5.30 -0.28 12.29
CA GLU A 147 4.89 0.44 11.09
C GLU A 147 3.59 1.24 11.27
N SER A 148 2.72 0.83 12.21
CA SER A 148 1.47 1.53 12.51
C SER A 148 1.68 2.96 13.01
N VAL A 149 2.81 3.25 13.67
CA VAL A 149 3.13 4.60 14.18
C VAL A 149 3.33 5.62 13.05
N PHE A 150 3.68 5.14 11.83
CA PHE A 150 3.83 5.98 10.64
C PHE A 150 2.52 6.18 9.88
N VAL A 151 1.42 5.53 10.32
CA VAL A 151 0.12 5.58 9.67
C VAL A 151 -0.84 6.44 10.50
N ASN A 152 -1.31 7.57 9.93
CA ASN A 152 -2.30 8.41 10.62
C ASN A 152 -3.68 7.75 10.61
N GLY A 153 -4.48 8.02 11.63
CA GLY A 153 -5.85 7.51 11.72
C GLY A 153 -5.95 6.11 12.30
N VAL A 154 -4.84 5.52 12.76
CA VAL A 154 -4.80 4.25 13.47
C VAL A 154 -4.00 4.37 14.76
N GLU A 155 -4.36 3.58 15.75
CA GLU A 155 -3.64 3.43 17.00
C GLU A 155 -3.76 1.99 17.49
N VAL A 156 -2.62 1.34 17.75
CA VAL A 156 -2.63 0.02 18.37
C VAL A 156 -2.96 0.14 19.84
N THR A 157 -4.07 -0.45 20.28
CA THR A 157 -4.58 -0.33 21.65
C THR A 157 -4.49 -1.60 22.45
N ALA A 158 -4.45 -2.76 21.79
CA ALA A 158 -4.46 -4.05 22.43
C ALA A 158 -3.69 -5.10 21.62
N ILE A 159 -3.16 -6.10 22.32
CA ILE A 159 -2.53 -7.29 21.72
C ILE A 159 -3.03 -8.54 22.42
N TYR A 160 -3.22 -9.60 21.64
CA TYR A 160 -3.43 -10.97 22.13
C TYR A 160 -2.42 -11.88 21.46
N SER A 161 -1.50 -12.40 22.24
CA SER A 161 -0.46 -13.35 21.81
C SER A 161 -0.12 -14.28 22.97
N GLU A 162 0.13 -15.55 22.68
CA GLU A 162 0.69 -16.51 23.63
C GLU A 162 2.24 -16.52 23.59
N ASN A 163 2.84 -15.82 22.61
CA ASN A 163 4.28 -15.72 22.45
C ASN A 163 4.88 -14.70 23.43
N ALA A 164 5.54 -15.21 24.49
CA ALA A 164 6.14 -14.37 25.52
C ALA A 164 7.25 -13.44 25.00
N GLU A 165 7.95 -13.79 23.91
CA GLU A 165 8.99 -12.94 23.32
C GLU A 165 8.38 -11.71 22.64
N ILE A 166 7.25 -11.88 21.94
CA ILE A 166 6.50 -10.75 21.38
C ILE A 166 6.04 -9.80 22.48
N LEU A 167 5.46 -10.37 23.56
CA LEU A 167 4.92 -9.56 24.66
C LEU A 167 5.98 -8.76 25.43
N LYS A 168 7.24 -9.20 25.45
CA LYS A 168 8.35 -8.45 26.07
C LYS A 168 8.71 -7.16 25.30
N GLU A 169 8.50 -7.16 23.98
CA GLU A 169 8.84 -6.03 23.10
C GLU A 169 7.71 -5.00 23.00
N VAL A 170 6.54 -5.30 23.55
CA VAL A 170 5.35 -4.43 23.49
C VAL A 170 5.38 -3.41 24.64
N ASP A 171 5.20 -2.15 24.29
CA ASP A 171 5.11 -1.07 25.28
C ASP A 171 3.91 -1.25 26.24
N GLY A 172 4.11 -0.90 27.51
CA GLY A 172 3.08 -1.05 28.56
C GLY A 172 1.83 -0.17 28.35
N SER A 173 1.82 0.72 27.36
CA SER A 173 0.62 1.50 26.96
C SER A 173 -0.37 0.65 26.15
N ILE A 174 0.07 -0.47 25.57
CA ILE A 174 -0.75 -1.41 24.79
C ILE A 174 -1.26 -2.50 25.74
N GLU A 175 -2.58 -2.67 25.78
CA GLU A 175 -3.20 -3.65 26.69
C GLU A 175 -2.92 -5.09 26.23
N ASN A 176 -2.26 -5.89 27.06
CA ASN A 176 -2.07 -7.31 26.85
C ASN A 176 -3.34 -8.08 27.28
N CYS A 177 -4.13 -8.50 26.30
CA CYS A 177 -5.37 -9.24 26.52
C CYS A 177 -5.10 -10.73 26.75
N LYS A 178 -5.84 -11.34 27.68
CA LYS A 178 -5.71 -12.76 28.01
C LYS A 178 -6.51 -13.68 27.10
N THR A 179 -7.50 -13.15 26.40
CA THR A 179 -8.34 -13.88 25.44
C THR A 179 -8.61 -13.01 24.22
N PHE A 180 -8.89 -13.67 23.10
CA PHE A 180 -9.28 -13.00 21.86
C PHE A 180 -10.56 -12.17 22.06
N GLU A 181 -11.56 -12.70 22.76
CA GLU A 181 -12.81 -11.99 23.04
C GLU A 181 -12.59 -10.71 23.86
N SER A 182 -11.65 -10.73 24.80
CA SER A 182 -11.31 -9.52 25.57
C SER A 182 -10.66 -8.46 24.71
N LEU A 183 -9.85 -8.83 23.71
CA LEU A 183 -9.26 -7.92 22.74
C LEU A 183 -10.33 -7.29 21.84
N LEU A 184 -11.31 -8.06 21.36
CA LEU A 184 -12.40 -7.54 20.53
C LEU A 184 -13.16 -6.41 21.19
N GLY A 185 -13.28 -6.43 22.53
CA GLY A 185 -13.89 -5.35 23.31
C GLY A 185 -13.07 -4.04 23.36
N LYS A 186 -11.78 -4.06 22.98
CA LYS A 186 -10.84 -2.95 23.11
C LYS A 186 -10.49 -2.26 21.78
N CYS A 187 -10.91 -2.81 20.66
CA CYS A 187 -10.53 -2.34 19.33
C CYS A 187 -11.75 -2.13 18.42
N ASP A 188 -11.54 -1.40 17.33
CA ASP A 188 -12.49 -1.20 16.24
C ASP A 188 -12.15 -2.12 15.05
N ALA A 189 -10.87 -2.49 14.93
CA ALA A 189 -10.33 -3.34 13.89
C ALA A 189 -9.28 -4.29 14.46
N VAL A 190 -9.06 -5.44 13.81
CA VAL A 190 -8.02 -6.40 14.17
C VAL A 190 -7.09 -6.69 13.00
N TYR A 191 -5.81 -6.89 13.29
CA TYR A 191 -4.86 -7.54 12.42
C TYR A 191 -4.60 -8.95 12.95
N LEU A 192 -4.79 -9.95 12.09
CA LEU A 192 -4.69 -11.37 12.43
C LEU A 192 -3.53 -12.03 11.68
N VAL A 193 -2.58 -12.61 12.44
CA VAL A 193 -1.51 -13.47 11.92
C VAL A 193 -1.47 -14.77 12.73
N SER A 194 -2.61 -15.43 12.78
CA SER A 194 -2.84 -16.62 13.58
C SER A 194 -2.35 -17.89 12.87
N VAL A 195 -2.19 -18.95 13.65
CA VAL A 195 -1.95 -20.30 13.10
C VAL A 195 -3.16 -20.78 12.27
N PRO A 196 -2.94 -21.64 11.25
CA PRO A 196 -4.00 -22.09 10.33
C PRO A 196 -5.29 -22.58 11.00
N GLN A 197 -5.17 -23.35 12.09
CA GLN A 197 -6.33 -23.93 12.80
C GLN A 197 -7.25 -22.90 13.46
N GLN A 198 -6.72 -21.71 13.82
CA GLN A 198 -7.48 -20.70 14.52
C GLN A 198 -7.90 -19.55 13.60
N HIS A 199 -7.23 -19.42 12.44
CA HIS A 199 -7.30 -18.25 11.58
C HIS A 199 -8.73 -17.95 11.11
N GLU A 200 -9.40 -18.93 10.48
CA GLU A 200 -10.78 -18.81 10.02
C GLU A 200 -11.75 -18.47 11.16
N GLU A 201 -11.66 -19.21 12.29
CA GLU A 201 -12.54 -18.99 13.42
C GLU A 201 -12.39 -17.59 14.01
N GLN A 202 -11.16 -17.10 14.13
CA GLN A 202 -10.89 -15.75 14.63
C GLN A 202 -11.39 -14.66 13.67
N ILE A 203 -11.24 -14.84 12.34
CA ILE A 203 -11.84 -13.94 11.35
C ILE A 203 -13.35 -13.89 11.53
N ARG A 204 -14.03 -15.04 11.60
CA ARG A 204 -15.48 -15.15 11.77
C ARG A 204 -15.94 -14.47 13.07
N LYS A 205 -15.31 -14.76 14.20
CA LYS A 205 -15.62 -14.14 15.49
C LYS A 205 -15.43 -12.61 15.47
N ALA A 206 -14.39 -12.11 14.79
CA ALA A 206 -14.16 -10.69 14.67
C ALA A 206 -15.27 -10.02 13.85
N ILE A 207 -15.66 -10.60 12.71
CA ILE A 207 -16.77 -10.13 11.89
C ILE A 207 -18.08 -10.11 12.69
N ASP A 208 -18.41 -11.20 13.37
CA ASP A 208 -19.64 -11.33 14.18
C ASP A 208 -19.67 -10.31 15.32
N ALA A 209 -18.51 -9.91 15.83
CA ALA A 209 -18.36 -8.84 16.83
C ALA A 209 -18.38 -7.42 16.22
N GLY A 210 -18.64 -7.28 14.92
CA GLY A 210 -18.66 -5.99 14.21
C GLY A 210 -17.31 -5.32 14.09
N LYS A 211 -16.20 -6.11 13.99
CA LYS A 211 -14.85 -5.57 13.84
C LYS A 211 -14.37 -5.68 12.41
N HIS A 212 -13.68 -4.64 11.94
CA HIS A 212 -12.95 -4.70 10.68
C HIS A 212 -11.75 -5.64 10.82
N VAL A 213 -11.43 -6.38 9.77
CA VAL A 213 -10.40 -7.43 9.81
C VAL A 213 -9.39 -7.23 8.69
N LEU A 214 -8.11 -7.12 9.06
CA LEU A 214 -6.96 -7.31 8.18
C LEU A 214 -6.35 -8.66 8.53
N ALA A 215 -6.51 -9.66 7.68
CA ALA A 215 -6.05 -11.02 7.93
C ALA A 215 -4.85 -11.37 7.06
N GLU A 216 -3.78 -11.90 7.65
CA GLU A 216 -2.62 -12.38 6.90
C GLU A 216 -3.06 -13.48 5.90
N SER A 217 -2.44 -13.46 4.74
CA SER A 217 -2.76 -14.38 3.64
C SER A 217 -2.21 -15.79 3.92
N PRO A 218 -3.00 -16.83 3.62
CA PRO A 218 -4.34 -16.83 3.03
C PRO A 218 -5.43 -16.67 4.10
N ILE A 219 -6.54 -16.03 3.74
CA ILE A 219 -7.73 -15.93 4.63
C ILE A 219 -8.25 -17.32 5.01
N ALA A 220 -8.37 -18.21 4.03
CA ALA A 220 -8.68 -19.63 4.19
C ALA A 220 -8.22 -20.40 2.94
N THR A 221 -8.08 -21.72 3.07
CA THR A 221 -7.68 -22.60 1.96
C THR A 221 -8.86 -23.08 1.12
N ASN A 222 -10.08 -23.03 1.66
CA ASN A 222 -11.29 -23.38 0.93
C ASN A 222 -11.95 -22.12 0.32
N PRO A 223 -12.09 -22.04 -1.03
CA PRO A 223 -12.71 -20.88 -1.70
C PRO A 223 -14.16 -20.61 -1.30
N GLU A 224 -14.90 -21.63 -0.85
CA GLU A 224 -16.29 -21.45 -0.39
C GLU A 224 -16.29 -20.71 0.95
N ILE A 225 -15.42 -21.09 1.87
CA ILE A 225 -15.25 -20.40 3.16
C ILE A 225 -14.81 -18.93 2.93
N VAL A 226 -13.88 -18.68 2.01
CA VAL A 226 -13.46 -17.32 1.67
C VAL A 226 -14.66 -16.49 1.21
N ARG A 227 -15.51 -17.02 0.32
CA ARG A 227 -16.73 -16.35 -0.13
C ARG A 227 -17.72 -16.07 1.00
N GLU A 228 -17.95 -17.05 1.88
CA GLU A 228 -18.80 -16.92 3.05
C GLU A 228 -18.31 -15.80 4.00
N LEU A 229 -16.99 -15.75 4.28
CA LEU A 229 -16.41 -14.73 5.15
C LEU A 229 -16.55 -13.33 4.57
N PHE A 230 -16.31 -13.14 3.26
CA PHE A 230 -16.52 -11.86 2.60
C PHE A 230 -18.00 -11.45 2.56
N GLU A 231 -18.90 -12.42 2.38
CA GLU A 231 -20.35 -12.16 2.43
C GLU A 231 -20.80 -11.78 3.84
N SER A 232 -20.34 -12.50 4.86
CA SER A 232 -20.59 -12.17 6.26
C SER A 232 -20.07 -10.77 6.61
N ALA A 233 -18.85 -10.41 6.18
CA ALA A 233 -18.31 -9.08 6.40
C ALA A 233 -19.17 -7.97 5.79
N ARG A 234 -19.70 -8.18 4.58
CA ARG A 234 -20.64 -7.24 3.93
C ARG A 234 -21.94 -7.09 4.72
N GLN A 235 -22.52 -8.21 5.20
CA GLN A 235 -23.76 -8.20 5.99
C GLN A 235 -23.57 -7.45 7.32
N HIS A 236 -22.40 -7.55 7.95
CA HIS A 236 -22.06 -6.85 9.18
C HIS A 236 -21.53 -5.43 8.95
N GLN A 237 -21.45 -4.97 7.70
CA GLN A 237 -20.92 -3.67 7.31
C GLN A 237 -19.48 -3.41 7.80
N VAL A 238 -18.67 -4.47 7.85
CA VAL A 238 -17.25 -4.40 8.20
C VAL A 238 -16.36 -4.72 7.01
N ILE A 239 -15.13 -4.23 7.04
CA ILE A 239 -14.12 -4.55 6.05
C ILE A 239 -13.44 -5.86 6.46
N LEU A 240 -13.40 -6.83 5.56
CA LEU A 240 -12.45 -7.93 5.57
C LEU A 240 -11.44 -7.69 4.44
N MET A 241 -10.16 -7.63 4.75
CA MET A 241 -9.09 -7.40 3.79
C MET A 241 -7.97 -8.42 3.99
N GLU A 242 -7.54 -9.04 2.89
CA GLU A 242 -6.41 -9.96 2.90
C GLU A 242 -5.09 -9.19 2.84
N SER A 243 -4.18 -9.54 3.76
CA SER A 243 -2.87 -8.91 3.88
C SER A 243 -1.91 -9.49 2.84
N ILE A 244 -1.87 -8.89 1.66
CA ILE A 244 -0.84 -9.12 0.64
C ILE A 244 -0.14 -7.79 0.37
N LYS A 245 0.88 -7.48 1.15
CA LYS A 245 1.60 -6.18 1.17
C LYS A 245 1.97 -5.65 -0.21
N THR A 246 2.35 -6.56 -1.10
CA THR A 246 2.71 -6.23 -2.49
C THR A 246 1.60 -5.50 -3.23
N ALA A 247 0.33 -5.85 -2.98
CA ALA A 247 -0.82 -5.25 -3.63
C ALA A 247 -0.97 -3.74 -3.38
N TYR A 248 -0.36 -3.25 -2.29
CA TYR A 248 -0.45 -1.86 -1.84
C TYR A 248 0.84 -1.06 -2.02
N ALA A 249 1.91 -1.71 -2.51
CA ALA A 249 3.21 -1.08 -2.74
C ALA A 249 3.17 -0.15 -3.96
N THR A 250 3.73 1.06 -3.81
CA THR A 250 3.69 2.09 -4.85
C THR A 250 4.31 1.64 -6.17
N ALA A 251 5.45 0.95 -6.11
CA ALA A 251 6.10 0.42 -7.32
C ALA A 251 5.19 -0.55 -8.07
N TYR A 252 4.50 -1.42 -7.34
CA TYR A 252 3.60 -2.41 -7.91
C TYR A 252 2.33 -1.77 -8.52
N ASP A 253 1.70 -0.82 -7.84
CA ASP A 253 0.58 -0.05 -8.38
C ASP A 253 0.94 0.64 -9.70
N ARG A 254 2.11 1.29 -9.74
CA ARG A 254 2.61 1.98 -10.94
C ARG A 254 2.90 1.03 -12.08
N LEU A 255 3.47 -0.14 -11.78
CA LEU A 255 3.69 -1.21 -12.76
C LEU A 255 2.36 -1.60 -13.41
N LEU A 256 1.32 -1.89 -12.62
CA LEU A 256 0.00 -2.26 -13.13
C LEU A 256 -0.61 -1.16 -14.00
N LEU A 257 -0.53 0.10 -13.58
CA LEU A 257 -1.04 1.25 -14.34
C LEU A 257 -0.33 1.39 -15.69
N LEU A 258 1.00 1.23 -15.73
CA LEU A 258 1.78 1.29 -16.97
C LEU A 258 1.41 0.15 -17.93
N ILE A 259 1.20 -1.06 -17.43
CA ILE A 259 0.77 -2.19 -18.25
C ILE A 259 -0.64 -1.96 -18.80
N LYS A 260 -1.59 -1.59 -17.91
CA LYS A 260 -2.99 -1.30 -18.29
C LYS A 260 -3.11 -0.12 -19.27
N SER A 261 -2.17 0.83 -19.26
CA SER A 261 -2.11 1.92 -20.25
C SER A 261 -1.66 1.46 -21.65
N GLY A 262 -1.32 0.18 -21.83
CA GLY A 262 -0.84 -0.38 -23.09
C GLY A 262 0.64 -0.08 -23.41
N LYS A 263 1.44 0.31 -22.41
CA LYS A 263 2.86 0.66 -22.59
C LYS A 263 3.67 -0.45 -23.22
N ILE A 264 3.40 -1.72 -22.84
CA ILE A 264 4.05 -2.93 -23.42
C ILE A 264 3.17 -3.63 -24.46
N GLY A 265 2.06 -3.02 -24.88
CA GLY A 265 1.06 -3.67 -25.76
C GLY A 265 0.16 -4.62 -25.00
N GLN A 266 -0.36 -5.66 -25.71
CA GLN A 266 -1.15 -6.72 -25.09
C GLN A 266 -0.25 -7.64 -24.29
N VAL A 267 -0.63 -7.98 -23.07
CA VAL A 267 0.07 -8.98 -22.25
C VAL A 267 -0.14 -10.37 -22.84
N VAL A 268 0.95 -11.10 -23.03
CA VAL A 268 0.95 -12.46 -23.62
C VAL A 268 1.56 -13.52 -22.71
N SER A 269 2.40 -13.10 -21.74
CA SER A 269 2.95 -14.03 -20.75
C SER A 269 3.22 -13.33 -19.42
N ILE A 270 2.99 -14.05 -18.31
CA ILE A 270 3.38 -13.62 -16.96
C ILE A 270 4.11 -14.76 -16.27
N ASP A 271 5.34 -14.49 -15.81
CA ASP A 271 6.13 -15.40 -14.99
C ASP A 271 6.39 -14.79 -13.61
N SER A 272 5.79 -15.36 -12.58
CA SER A 272 5.88 -14.93 -11.21
C SER A 272 6.54 -16.01 -10.33
N VAL A 273 7.60 -15.63 -9.61
CA VAL A 273 8.38 -16.55 -8.78
C VAL A 273 8.53 -16.03 -7.37
N CYS A 274 8.02 -16.76 -6.38
CA CYS A 274 8.16 -16.44 -4.96
C CYS A 274 8.80 -17.63 -4.22
N THR A 275 10.08 -17.52 -3.87
CA THR A 275 10.81 -18.57 -3.18
C THR A 275 11.60 -18.06 -1.99
N SER A 276 11.68 -18.88 -0.94
CA SER A 276 12.43 -18.61 0.27
C SER A 276 13.17 -19.85 0.73
N LEU A 277 14.40 -19.66 1.27
CA LEU A 277 15.07 -20.74 1.99
C LEU A 277 14.61 -20.69 3.45
N ARG A 278 13.93 -21.74 3.88
CA ARG A 278 13.80 -22.08 5.30
C ARG A 278 14.83 -23.16 5.60
N GLU A 279 15.52 -23.03 6.73
CA GLU A 279 16.58 -23.95 7.11
C GLU A 279 16.08 -25.39 7.35
N LYS A 280 14.82 -25.54 7.79
CA LYS A 280 14.19 -26.84 8.02
C LYS A 280 12.76 -26.88 7.49
N ALA A 281 12.39 -28.02 6.88
CA ALA A 281 10.99 -28.34 6.69
C ALA A 281 10.33 -28.48 8.06
N PRO A 282 9.06 -28.04 8.22
CA PRO A 282 8.35 -28.22 9.49
C PRO A 282 8.23 -29.70 9.83
N THR A 283 8.33 -30.06 11.11
CA THR A 283 7.99 -31.40 11.59
C THR A 283 6.50 -31.66 11.41
N LEU A 284 6.07 -32.93 11.51
CA LEU A 284 4.65 -33.28 11.43
C LEU A 284 3.78 -32.58 12.49
N GLU A 285 4.34 -32.30 13.66
CA GLU A 285 3.65 -31.54 14.72
C GLU A 285 3.58 -30.06 14.39
N GLU A 286 4.64 -29.48 13.82
CA GLU A 286 4.70 -28.07 13.43
C GLU A 286 3.84 -27.77 12.21
N GLN A 287 3.58 -28.74 11.31
CA GLN A 287 2.76 -28.54 10.10
C GLN A 287 1.34 -28.08 10.40
N ASN A 288 0.79 -28.48 11.52
CA ASN A 288 -0.52 -28.02 11.95
C ASN A 288 -0.53 -26.53 12.35
N HIS A 289 0.66 -25.92 12.54
CA HIS A 289 0.81 -24.54 12.99
C HIS A 289 1.37 -23.61 11.90
N VAL A 290 1.65 -24.13 10.70
CA VAL A 290 2.18 -23.36 9.57
C VAL A 290 1.45 -23.67 8.28
N TRP A 291 1.31 -22.66 7.42
CA TRP A 291 0.82 -22.85 6.06
C TRP A 291 1.83 -23.66 5.25
N SER A 292 1.35 -24.48 4.32
CA SER A 292 2.20 -25.11 3.30
C SER A 292 2.91 -24.06 2.43
N GLY A 293 3.94 -24.47 1.71
CA GLY A 293 4.63 -23.56 0.78
C GLY A 293 3.71 -23.01 -0.29
N PHE A 294 2.77 -23.83 -0.77
CA PHE A 294 1.73 -23.44 -1.71
C PHE A 294 0.79 -22.39 -1.10
N GLU A 295 0.21 -22.72 0.05
CA GLU A 295 -0.77 -21.84 0.72
C GLU A 295 -0.19 -20.49 1.10
N ALA A 296 1.02 -20.47 1.66
CA ALA A 296 1.66 -19.23 2.12
C ALA A 296 2.09 -18.28 1.00
N TRP A 297 2.48 -18.79 -0.17
CA TRP A 297 3.11 -17.98 -1.21
C TRP A 297 2.33 -17.86 -2.52
N MET A 298 1.44 -18.83 -2.80
CA MET A 298 0.68 -18.82 -4.05
C MET A 298 -0.23 -17.60 -4.20
N PRO A 299 -0.93 -17.09 -3.17
CA PRO A 299 -1.71 -15.87 -3.29
C PRO A 299 -0.88 -14.67 -3.79
N THR A 300 0.33 -14.48 -3.24
CA THR A 300 1.25 -13.43 -3.72
C THR A 300 1.69 -13.69 -5.16
N ALA A 301 2.06 -14.93 -5.51
CA ALA A 301 2.52 -15.25 -6.87
C ALA A 301 1.42 -15.11 -7.93
N LEU A 302 0.17 -15.40 -7.58
CA LEU A 302 -1.00 -15.26 -8.46
C LEU A 302 -1.50 -13.81 -8.61
N LEU A 303 -1.15 -12.94 -7.68
CA LEU A 303 -1.65 -11.55 -7.64
C LEU A 303 -1.49 -10.82 -8.99
N PRO A 304 -0.30 -10.70 -9.61
CA PRO A 304 -0.15 -10.02 -10.89
C PRO A 304 -0.89 -10.72 -12.03
N ILE A 305 -1.02 -12.03 -11.97
CA ILE A 305 -1.71 -12.83 -12.99
C ILE A 305 -3.21 -12.50 -12.99
N TYR A 306 -3.84 -12.58 -11.83
CA TYR A 306 -5.27 -12.31 -11.72
C TYR A 306 -5.64 -10.84 -11.91
N GLN A 307 -4.77 -9.91 -11.51
CA GLN A 307 -5.02 -8.48 -11.72
C GLN A 307 -4.88 -8.01 -13.17
N LEU A 308 -4.11 -8.75 -14.00
CA LEU A 308 -3.88 -8.41 -15.39
C LEU A 308 -4.68 -9.29 -16.37
N LEU A 309 -4.87 -10.57 -16.06
CA LEU A 309 -5.52 -11.54 -16.96
C LEU A 309 -6.92 -11.95 -16.46
N GLY A 310 -7.30 -11.60 -15.22
CA GLY A 310 -8.58 -11.99 -14.61
C GLY A 310 -8.56 -13.40 -14.00
N THR A 311 -9.58 -13.69 -13.20
CA THR A 311 -9.77 -15.00 -12.55
C THR A 311 -10.69 -15.91 -13.35
N ASN A 312 -11.66 -15.34 -14.09
CA ASN A 312 -12.72 -16.08 -14.78
C ASN A 312 -12.34 -16.55 -16.19
N ASP A 313 -11.30 -15.94 -16.78
CA ASP A 313 -10.91 -16.21 -18.18
C ASP A 313 -9.83 -17.30 -18.31
N CYS A 314 -9.40 -17.90 -17.20
CA CYS A 314 -8.49 -19.04 -17.22
C CYS A 314 -9.20 -20.28 -17.74
N THR A 315 -8.74 -20.80 -18.88
CA THR A 315 -9.36 -21.95 -19.54
C THR A 315 -8.84 -23.29 -19.04
N GLU A 316 -7.57 -23.34 -18.67
CA GLU A 316 -6.90 -24.54 -18.16
C GLU A 316 -5.86 -24.17 -17.13
N GLN A 317 -5.68 -25.05 -16.13
CA GLN A 317 -4.59 -24.92 -15.16
C GLN A 317 -3.96 -26.28 -14.87
N PHE A 318 -2.63 -26.28 -14.70
CA PHE A 318 -1.85 -27.45 -14.36
C PHE A 318 -0.96 -27.14 -13.16
N VAL A 319 -0.97 -28.04 -12.18
CA VAL A 319 -0.14 -27.90 -10.98
C VAL A 319 0.84 -29.05 -10.90
N SER A 320 2.10 -28.74 -10.63
CA SER A 320 3.17 -29.70 -10.40
C SER A 320 3.91 -29.34 -9.14
N SER A 321 4.08 -30.29 -8.23
CA SER A 321 4.74 -30.07 -6.95
C SER A 321 5.90 -31.05 -6.73
N PHE A 322 7.01 -30.51 -6.21
CA PHE A 322 8.04 -31.31 -5.54
C PHE A 322 7.68 -31.43 -4.08
N TYR A 323 7.21 -32.64 -3.71
CA TYR A 323 6.69 -32.93 -2.38
C TYR A 323 7.71 -33.73 -1.57
N ASP A 324 7.99 -33.26 -0.35
CA ASP A 324 8.83 -33.99 0.59
C ASP A 324 7.98 -35.07 1.27
N GLN A 325 8.15 -36.34 0.82
CA GLN A 325 7.39 -37.47 1.34
C GLN A 325 7.66 -37.78 2.82
N GLN A 326 8.86 -37.48 3.31
CA GLN A 326 9.23 -37.73 4.69
C GLN A 326 8.55 -36.75 5.64
N HIS A 327 8.47 -35.46 5.24
CA HIS A 327 7.91 -34.40 6.05
C HIS A 327 6.47 -34.03 5.65
N HIS A 328 5.89 -34.71 4.65
CA HIS A 328 4.55 -34.42 4.13
C HIS A 328 4.35 -32.92 3.79
N TYR A 329 5.32 -32.31 3.08
CA TYR A 329 5.37 -30.89 2.84
C TYR A 329 5.73 -30.57 1.37
N ASP A 330 5.08 -29.60 0.75
CA ASP A 330 5.39 -29.11 -0.58
C ASP A 330 6.59 -28.15 -0.55
N ARG A 331 7.71 -28.55 -1.11
CA ARG A 331 8.93 -27.73 -1.16
C ARG A 331 8.97 -26.78 -2.33
N PHE A 332 8.34 -27.16 -3.43
CA PHE A 332 8.27 -26.34 -4.64
C PHE A 332 7.04 -26.71 -5.45
N THR A 333 6.23 -25.72 -5.80
CA THR A 333 5.03 -25.91 -6.61
C THR A 333 5.05 -24.94 -7.77
N GLN A 334 4.76 -25.45 -8.96
CA GLN A 334 4.55 -24.66 -10.17
C GLN A 334 3.12 -24.81 -10.65
N MET A 335 2.46 -23.69 -10.88
CA MET A 335 1.14 -23.61 -11.50
C MET A 335 1.27 -22.95 -12.86
N ASN A 336 0.74 -23.61 -13.89
CA ASN A 336 0.65 -23.06 -15.24
C ASN A 336 -0.83 -22.75 -15.52
N LEU A 337 -1.12 -21.54 -15.99
CA LEU A 337 -2.45 -21.07 -16.32
C LEU A 337 -2.51 -20.69 -17.78
N ILE A 338 -3.55 -21.18 -18.47
CA ILE A 338 -3.79 -20.92 -19.89
C ILE A 338 -5.02 -20.03 -20.02
N TYR A 339 -4.84 -18.94 -20.75
CA TYR A 339 -5.86 -17.98 -21.09
C TYR A 339 -6.06 -17.95 -22.61
N PRO A 340 -7.15 -17.43 -23.16
CA PRO A 340 -7.39 -17.38 -24.61
C PRO A 340 -6.28 -16.68 -25.40
N ASN A 341 -5.64 -15.67 -24.83
CA ASN A 341 -4.62 -14.87 -25.51
C ASN A 341 -3.31 -14.71 -24.71
N ALA A 342 -3.14 -15.47 -23.63
CA ALA A 342 -1.96 -15.38 -22.76
C ALA A 342 -1.70 -16.70 -22.04
N VAL A 343 -0.48 -16.85 -21.54
CA VAL A 343 -0.11 -17.93 -20.62
C VAL A 343 0.51 -17.32 -19.37
N ALA A 344 0.37 -18.00 -18.24
CA ALA A 344 1.03 -17.54 -17.02
C ALA A 344 1.61 -18.71 -16.23
N THR A 345 2.70 -18.44 -15.52
CA THR A 345 3.35 -19.39 -14.62
C THR A 345 3.55 -18.74 -13.26
N ALA A 346 3.01 -19.36 -12.22
CA ALA A 346 3.31 -19.04 -10.84
C ALA A 346 4.15 -20.14 -10.21
N ARG A 347 5.30 -19.79 -9.65
CA ARG A 347 6.22 -20.74 -8.99
C ARG A 347 6.46 -20.29 -7.56
N VAL A 348 6.22 -21.18 -6.62
CA VAL A 348 6.42 -20.95 -5.20
C VAL A 348 7.26 -22.05 -4.57
N GLY A 349 8.02 -21.70 -3.54
CA GLY A 349 8.85 -22.69 -2.87
C GLY A 349 9.35 -22.24 -1.51
N MET A 350 9.28 -23.16 -0.54
CA MET A 350 9.89 -23.02 0.78
C MET A 350 10.94 -24.11 0.97
N GLY A 351 12.18 -23.70 1.28
CA GLY A 351 13.34 -24.59 1.29
C GLY A 351 13.94 -24.84 -0.09
N VAL A 352 13.54 -24.04 -1.10
CA VAL A 352 14.12 -23.99 -2.44
C VAL A 352 14.37 -22.52 -2.80
N LYS A 353 15.49 -22.23 -3.45
CA LYS A 353 15.82 -20.89 -3.91
C LYS A 353 15.83 -20.80 -5.43
N ALA A 354 15.06 -19.89 -5.96
CA ALA A 354 15.10 -19.43 -7.35
C ALA A 354 15.37 -17.92 -7.39
N GLU A 355 15.44 -17.32 -8.59
CA GLU A 355 15.72 -15.87 -8.73
C GLU A 355 14.68 -15.00 -7.99
N GLY A 356 13.40 -15.35 -8.05
CA GLY A 356 12.35 -14.57 -7.36
C GLY A 356 11.98 -13.29 -8.10
N GLN A 357 11.99 -13.33 -9.44
CA GLN A 357 11.62 -12.24 -10.34
C GLN A 357 10.14 -12.31 -10.75
N LEU A 358 9.64 -11.17 -11.25
CA LEU A 358 8.38 -11.10 -12.01
C LEU A 358 8.70 -10.58 -13.42
N ILE A 359 8.27 -11.32 -14.44
CA ILE A 359 8.39 -10.93 -15.84
C ILE A 359 7.00 -10.89 -16.46
N ILE A 360 6.64 -9.76 -17.08
CA ILE A 360 5.37 -9.59 -17.78
C ILE A 360 5.67 -9.20 -19.21
N SER A 361 5.46 -10.15 -20.14
CA SER A 361 5.76 -9.99 -21.56
C SER A 361 4.53 -9.47 -22.32
N GLY A 362 4.77 -8.53 -23.20
CA GLY A 362 3.74 -7.94 -24.05
C GLY A 362 4.17 -7.85 -25.52
N THR A 363 3.24 -7.47 -26.39
CA THR A 363 3.46 -7.42 -27.86
C THR A 363 4.36 -6.27 -28.33
N LYS A 364 4.72 -5.31 -27.43
CA LYS A 364 5.59 -4.17 -27.74
C LYS A 364 6.84 -4.10 -26.88
N GLY A 365 6.88 -4.83 -25.77
CA GLY A 365 7.96 -4.82 -24.80
C GLY A 365 7.60 -5.69 -23.61
N TYR A 366 8.42 -5.65 -22.58
CA TYR A 366 8.16 -6.40 -21.34
C TYR A 366 8.56 -5.62 -20.11
N VAL A 367 7.98 -6.00 -18.97
CA VAL A 367 8.36 -5.51 -17.65
C VAL A 367 9.19 -6.58 -16.96
N TYR A 368 10.29 -6.13 -16.35
CA TYR A 368 11.14 -6.94 -15.49
C TYR A 368 11.18 -6.33 -14.09
N VAL A 369 10.80 -7.12 -13.10
CA VAL A 369 10.92 -6.77 -11.68
C VAL A 369 11.90 -7.73 -11.04
N PRO A 370 13.05 -7.24 -10.53
CA PRO A 370 14.08 -8.11 -9.96
C PRO A 370 13.65 -8.71 -8.62
N ALA A 371 14.43 -9.68 -8.18
CA ALA A 371 14.24 -10.36 -6.90
C ALA A 371 14.57 -9.46 -5.69
N PRO A 372 13.79 -9.55 -4.61
CA PRO A 372 12.49 -10.20 -4.50
C PRO A 372 11.36 -9.31 -5.02
N TRP A 373 10.72 -9.68 -6.12
CA TRP A 373 9.75 -8.81 -6.79
C TRP A 373 8.59 -8.35 -5.90
N TRP A 374 8.21 -9.15 -4.92
CA TRP A 374 7.13 -8.83 -3.96
C TRP A 374 7.53 -7.81 -2.88
N LYS A 375 8.79 -7.38 -2.88
CA LYS A 375 9.35 -6.33 -2.02
C LYS A 375 10.21 -5.36 -2.82
N THR A 376 9.87 -5.14 -4.10
CA THR A 376 10.72 -4.29 -4.94
C THR A 376 10.45 -2.81 -4.72
N ASP A 377 11.51 -2.04 -4.86
CA ASP A 377 11.50 -0.58 -4.93
C ASP A 377 11.68 -0.05 -6.36
N TYR A 378 11.87 -0.95 -7.34
CA TYR A 378 11.98 -0.57 -8.73
C TYR A 378 11.56 -1.68 -9.70
N PHE A 379 11.23 -1.27 -10.93
CA PHE A 379 11.03 -2.16 -12.07
C PHE A 379 11.55 -1.51 -13.35
N GLU A 380 11.75 -2.33 -14.37
CA GLU A 380 12.21 -1.88 -15.69
C GLU A 380 11.17 -2.22 -16.76
N VAL A 381 10.92 -1.27 -17.64
CA VAL A 381 10.20 -1.50 -18.90
C VAL A 381 11.22 -1.58 -20.02
N ARG A 382 11.27 -2.69 -20.70
CA ARG A 382 12.26 -3.01 -21.72
C ARG A 382 11.60 -3.25 -23.08
N PHE A 383 12.25 -2.77 -24.13
CA PHE A 383 11.81 -2.82 -25.50
C PHE A 383 12.87 -3.47 -26.39
N GLU A 384 12.50 -3.82 -27.64
CA GLU A 384 13.44 -4.31 -28.63
C GLU A 384 14.58 -3.31 -28.87
N ASN A 385 14.24 -2.04 -29.01
CA ASN A 385 15.23 -0.97 -29.03
C ASN A 385 15.63 -0.62 -27.59
N GLN A 386 16.83 -0.98 -27.19
CA GLN A 386 17.34 -0.79 -25.84
C GLN A 386 17.43 0.70 -25.40
N THR A 387 17.47 1.64 -26.34
CA THR A 387 17.46 3.08 -26.02
C THR A 387 16.13 3.55 -25.43
N ASP A 388 15.06 2.78 -25.63
CA ASP A 388 13.73 3.08 -25.11
C ASP A 388 13.48 2.47 -23.71
N ASN A 389 14.42 1.69 -23.22
CA ASN A 389 14.33 1.07 -21.89
C ASN A 389 14.26 2.14 -20.80
N LYS A 390 13.38 1.91 -19.81
CA LYS A 390 13.18 2.82 -18.67
C LYS A 390 13.16 2.05 -17.37
N ARG A 391 13.79 2.62 -16.36
CA ARG A 391 13.77 2.15 -14.98
C ARG A 391 12.95 3.12 -14.14
N TYR A 392 12.06 2.58 -13.30
CA TYR A 392 11.17 3.32 -12.43
C TYR A 392 11.49 2.96 -10.98
N PHE A 393 11.82 3.96 -10.17
CA PHE A 393 12.14 3.80 -8.75
C PHE A 393 11.04 4.38 -7.88
N TYR A 394 10.64 3.61 -6.87
CA TYR A 394 9.68 4.01 -5.85
C TYR A 394 10.14 3.42 -4.52
N GLN A 395 10.56 4.27 -3.60
CA GLN A 395 11.06 3.81 -2.31
C GLN A 395 10.02 2.94 -1.59
N LEU A 396 10.41 1.75 -1.15
CA LEU A 396 9.59 0.85 -0.36
C LEU A 396 9.89 1.02 1.12
N GLU A 397 9.00 1.67 1.85
CA GLU A 397 9.13 1.87 3.29
C GLU A 397 8.44 0.75 4.05
N GLY A 398 9.02 0.34 5.21
CA GLY A 398 8.43 -0.63 6.11
C GLY A 398 8.06 -1.97 5.46
N GLU A 399 8.82 -2.42 4.49
CA GLU A 399 8.53 -3.64 3.71
C GLU A 399 7.11 -3.67 3.08
N GLY A 400 6.47 -2.50 2.91
CA GLY A 400 5.10 -2.38 2.38
C GLY A 400 3.99 -2.41 3.42
N ILE A 401 4.27 -2.74 4.69
CA ILE A 401 3.28 -2.88 5.76
C ILE A 401 2.51 -1.57 5.99
N ARG A 402 3.19 -0.43 6.05
CA ARG A 402 2.51 0.86 6.27
C ARG A 402 1.54 1.23 5.13
N TYR A 403 1.83 0.85 3.89
CA TYR A 403 0.92 1.10 2.75
C TYR A 403 -0.34 0.25 2.86
N GLU A 404 -0.21 -0.99 3.30
CA GLU A 404 -1.30 -1.90 3.55
C GLU A 404 -2.19 -1.42 4.70
N ILE A 405 -1.62 -1.05 5.86
CA ILE A 405 -2.38 -0.46 6.97
C ILE A 405 -3.12 0.79 6.49
N ALA A 406 -2.45 1.68 5.73
CA ALA A 406 -3.07 2.88 5.19
C ALA A 406 -4.24 2.56 4.23
N ALA A 407 -4.10 1.52 3.40
CA ALA A 407 -5.19 1.06 2.53
C ALA A 407 -6.37 0.52 3.33
N PHE A 408 -6.10 -0.25 4.39
CA PHE A 408 -7.12 -0.77 5.29
C PHE A 408 -7.90 0.35 5.99
N ILE A 409 -7.21 1.35 6.55
CA ILE A 409 -7.85 2.51 7.20
C ILE A 409 -8.68 3.32 6.19
N ARG A 410 -8.21 3.50 4.94
CA ARG A 410 -9.04 4.15 3.89
C ARG A 410 -10.30 3.37 3.58
N ALA A 411 -10.20 2.05 3.49
CA ALA A 411 -11.37 1.19 3.24
C ALA A 411 -12.39 1.30 4.38
N ILE A 412 -11.96 1.29 5.64
CA ILE A 412 -12.84 1.48 6.81
C ILE A 412 -13.55 2.85 6.73
N ASN A 413 -12.78 3.91 6.50
CA ASN A 413 -13.35 5.27 6.44
C ASN A 413 -14.34 5.45 5.29
N SER A 414 -14.21 4.70 4.18
CA SER A 414 -15.17 4.76 3.07
C SER A 414 -16.53 4.17 3.44
N VAL A 415 -16.56 3.10 4.24
CA VAL A 415 -17.81 2.50 4.74
C VAL A 415 -18.51 3.43 5.74
N VAL A 416 -17.75 4.02 6.67
CA VAL A 416 -18.28 4.94 7.68
C VAL A 416 -18.90 6.18 7.03
N ASN A 417 -18.29 6.72 5.97
CA ASN A 417 -18.82 7.89 5.27
C ASN A 417 -20.12 7.59 4.49
N VAL A 418 -20.29 6.38 3.96
CA VAL A 418 -21.54 5.98 3.27
C VAL A 418 -22.68 5.83 4.27
N SER A 419 -22.45 5.20 5.42
CA SER A 419 -23.48 5.04 6.45
C SER A 419 -23.93 6.38 7.07
N SER A 420 -23.04 7.37 7.18
CA SER A 420 -23.42 8.71 7.69
C SER A 420 -24.27 9.53 6.70
N ILE A 421 -24.22 9.23 5.41
CA ILE A 421 -25.06 9.88 4.38
C ILE A 421 -26.49 9.29 4.37
N GLU A 422 -26.64 8.00 4.70
CA GLU A 422 -27.95 7.33 4.75
C GLU A 422 -28.75 7.68 6.03
N GLU A 423 -28.10 8.13 7.11
CA GLU A 423 -28.79 8.59 8.33
C GLU A 423 -29.31 10.04 8.23
N ASP A 424 -28.82 10.85 7.27
CA ASP A 424 -29.23 12.25 7.08
C ASP A 424 -30.27 12.44 5.96
N VAL A 425 -30.83 11.36 5.38
CA VAL A 425 -31.89 11.35 4.37
C VAL A 425 -33.14 10.68 4.93
#